data_fc7c806db32fae35814bc1b322e8c4c4
#
_entry.id   fc7c806db32fae35814bc1b322e8c4c4
#
_cell.length_a   1.000
_cell.length_b   1.000
_cell.length_c   1.000
_cell.angle_alpha   90.00
_cell.angle_beta   90.00
_cell.angle_gamma   90.00
#
_symmetry.space_group_name_H-M   'P 1'
#
loop_
_entity.id
_entity.type
_entity.pdbx_description
1 polymer ?
#
loop_
_entity_poly.entity_id
_entity_poly.type
_entity_poly.pdbx_seq_one_letter_code
_entity_poly.pdbx_strand_id
1 'polypeptide(L)'
;MATFKHSSKYGVRSISLPTRSHPSTIQVEEELNKLKSWDSSSSSSSLSKVETICYGLLGLGKLYKCIEDLLKLPLTQQALGQHKDEKWVNEFLDCPLRFLDLLGKTRDSIMLMKSSVEDLQSSLRRRKIGNLDIEGHISSYWSLRRNIRKECTKNLLFLKQIDDGPFPPPPLDLDDDNHLCALVRVLRESSLITSSIFQSLFVFLSSSILKSKPTKWAFVSRLVHKGVLISCNNNQQENVNALEKVDLSLCNLELTIMENLNKEEVGERIQSTNRSLEALVLGIQGIEEGLECLFKHLINTRVSFLNIISP
;
A
#
# COMPACT_ATOMS: atom_id res chain seq x y z
N MET A 1 82.35 2.20 -28.56
CA MET A 1 81.32 1.19 -28.23
C MET A 1 80.64 1.59 -26.99
N ALA A 2 79.45 2.16 -27.10
CA ALA A 2 78.59 2.61 -25.98
C ALA A 2 77.35 1.69 -25.88
N THR A 3 77.34 0.95 -24.79
CA THR A 3 76.21 0.02 -24.48
C THR A 3 75.10 0.78 -23.77
N PHE A 4 73.96 0.89 -24.45
CA PHE A 4 72.73 1.39 -23.87
C PHE A 4 72.09 0.34 -22.94
N LYS A 5 71.93 0.68 -21.62
CA LYS A 5 71.15 -0.10 -20.68
C LYS A 5 69.65 0.32 -20.79
N HIS A 6 68.85 -0.63 -21.27
CA HIS A 6 67.40 -0.52 -21.24
C HIS A 6 66.92 -0.73 -19.79
N SER A 7 66.40 0.34 -19.16
CA SER A 7 65.72 0.25 -17.87
C SER A 7 64.25 -0.09 -18.11
N SER A 8 63.86 -1.32 -17.83
CA SER A 8 62.47 -1.75 -17.83
C SER A 8 61.77 -1.22 -16.59
N LYS A 9 60.89 -0.21 -16.76
CA LYS A 9 59.97 0.22 -15.72
C LYS A 9 58.83 -0.79 -15.64
N TYR A 10 58.89 -1.68 -14.66
CA TYR A 10 57.72 -2.46 -14.26
C TYR A 10 56.70 -1.51 -13.60
N GLY A 11 55.67 -1.14 -14.34
CA GLY A 11 54.50 -0.51 -13.79
C GLY A 11 53.80 -1.47 -12.85
N VAL A 12 53.83 -1.20 -11.54
CA VAL A 12 53.02 -1.91 -10.56
C VAL A 12 51.58 -1.63 -10.92
N ARG A 13 50.90 -2.58 -11.55
CA ARG A 13 49.45 -2.53 -11.69
C ARG A 13 48.87 -2.67 -10.30
N SER A 14 48.32 -1.57 -9.79
CA SER A 14 47.42 -1.54 -8.64
C SER A 14 46.33 -2.58 -8.88
N ILE A 15 46.35 -3.68 -8.15
CA ILE A 15 45.22 -4.60 -8.09
C ILE A 15 44.17 -3.88 -7.29
N SER A 16 43.27 -3.13 -7.96
CA SER A 16 42.03 -2.66 -7.35
C SER A 16 41.27 -3.89 -6.94
N LEU A 17 41.18 -4.15 -5.63
CA LEU A 17 40.24 -5.09 -5.05
C LEU A 17 38.86 -4.78 -5.64
N PRO A 18 38.05 -5.80 -6.05
CA PRO A 18 36.70 -5.56 -6.48
C PRO A 18 36.00 -4.76 -5.38
N THR A 19 35.49 -3.61 -5.75
CA THR A 19 34.76 -2.70 -4.85
C THR A 19 33.63 -3.49 -4.21
N ARG A 20 33.83 -3.94 -2.96
CA ARG A 20 32.75 -4.54 -2.19
C ARG A 20 31.67 -3.47 -2.05
N SER A 21 30.48 -3.77 -2.57
CA SER A 21 29.31 -2.91 -2.37
C SER A 21 29.17 -2.60 -0.88
N HIS A 22 28.94 -1.32 -0.54
CA HIS A 22 28.79 -0.90 0.85
C HIS A 22 27.66 -1.71 1.50
N PRO A 23 27.76 -2.12 2.78
CA PRO A 23 26.71 -2.90 3.48
C PRO A 23 25.31 -2.29 3.35
N SER A 24 25.19 -0.96 3.40
CA SER A 24 23.92 -0.26 3.22
C SER A 24 23.34 -0.46 1.82
N THR A 25 24.16 -0.54 0.77
CA THR A 25 23.68 -0.82 -0.59
C THR A 25 23.11 -2.23 -0.69
N ILE A 26 23.81 -3.21 -0.12
CA ILE A 26 23.35 -4.60 -0.07
C ILE A 26 22.02 -4.70 0.69
N GLN A 27 21.91 -4.03 1.84
CA GLN A 27 20.71 -4.06 2.66
C GLN A 27 19.48 -3.47 1.93
N VAL A 28 19.65 -2.35 1.22
CA VAL A 28 18.58 -1.76 0.41
C VAL A 28 18.14 -2.73 -0.69
N GLU A 29 19.07 -3.35 -1.39
CA GLU A 29 18.77 -4.33 -2.44
C GLU A 29 18.04 -5.56 -1.89
N GLU A 30 18.41 -6.05 -0.71
CA GLU A 30 17.74 -7.16 -0.05
C GLU A 30 16.29 -6.81 0.30
N GLU A 31 16.02 -5.64 0.91
CA GLU A 31 14.66 -5.20 1.24
C GLU A 31 13.83 -4.97 -0.02
N LEU A 32 14.42 -4.39 -1.06
CA LEU A 32 13.75 -4.21 -2.36
C LEU A 32 13.38 -5.56 -3.01
N ASN A 33 14.28 -6.55 -2.98
CA ASN A 33 14.02 -7.88 -3.53
C ASN A 33 12.94 -8.64 -2.73
N LYS A 34 12.90 -8.48 -1.39
CA LYS A 34 11.81 -9.02 -0.55
C LYS A 34 10.45 -8.46 -0.97
N LEU A 35 10.37 -7.14 -1.23
CA LEU A 35 9.13 -6.50 -1.67
C LEU A 35 8.74 -6.87 -3.10
N LYS A 36 9.69 -7.07 -4.01
CA LYS A 36 9.41 -7.58 -5.37
C LYS A 36 8.87 -9.00 -5.34
N SER A 37 9.42 -9.86 -4.48
CA SER A 37 8.90 -11.22 -4.30
C SER A 37 7.50 -11.22 -3.69
N TRP A 38 7.19 -10.27 -2.80
CA TRP A 38 5.86 -10.06 -2.25
C TRP A 38 4.84 -9.74 -3.35
N ASP A 39 5.15 -8.83 -4.26
CA ASP A 39 4.28 -8.44 -5.38
C ASP A 39 3.94 -9.64 -6.27
N SER A 40 4.94 -10.46 -6.58
CA SER A 40 4.79 -11.68 -7.38
C SER A 40 3.97 -12.77 -6.67
N SER A 41 4.07 -12.87 -5.33
CA SER A 41 3.41 -13.90 -4.52
C SER A 41 2.02 -13.51 -4.03
N SER A 42 1.63 -12.26 -4.15
CA SER A 42 0.33 -11.73 -3.68
C SER A 42 -0.88 -12.46 -4.29
N SER A 43 -0.71 -13.08 -5.46
CA SER A 43 -1.74 -13.85 -6.15
C SER A 43 -1.91 -15.29 -5.66
N SER A 44 -0.93 -15.85 -4.93
CA SER A 44 -0.88 -17.26 -4.53
C SER A 44 -0.71 -17.49 -3.03
N SER A 45 -0.64 -16.43 -2.21
CA SER A 45 -0.42 -16.55 -0.77
C SER A 45 -1.67 -16.98 -0.02
N SER A 46 -1.51 -17.80 1.01
CA SER A 46 -2.54 -18.19 1.98
C SER A 46 -2.94 -17.04 2.93
N LEU A 47 -2.23 -15.89 2.86
CA LEU A 47 -2.50 -14.72 3.68
C LEU A 47 -3.76 -13.98 3.20
N SER A 48 -4.50 -13.37 4.12
CA SER A 48 -5.60 -12.49 3.74
C SER A 48 -5.07 -11.25 2.99
N LYS A 49 -5.90 -10.67 2.11
CA LYS A 49 -5.51 -9.45 1.37
C LYS A 49 -5.08 -8.29 2.29
N VAL A 50 -5.68 -8.18 3.48
CA VAL A 50 -5.33 -7.15 4.48
C VAL A 50 -3.93 -7.41 5.04
N GLU A 51 -3.63 -8.62 5.48
CA GLU A 51 -2.32 -9.00 6.00
C GLU A 51 -1.22 -8.78 4.96
N THR A 52 -1.49 -9.12 3.71
CA THR A 52 -0.59 -8.88 2.60
C THR A 52 -0.28 -7.39 2.43
N ILE A 53 -1.29 -6.51 2.50
CA ILE A 53 -1.12 -5.05 2.42
C ILE A 53 -0.34 -4.52 3.62
N CYS A 54 -0.67 -4.95 4.84
CA CYS A 54 0.06 -4.56 6.06
C CYS A 54 1.54 -4.93 5.96
N TYR A 55 1.85 -6.15 5.51
CA TYR A 55 3.21 -6.59 5.28
C TYR A 55 3.94 -5.72 4.24
N GLY A 56 3.27 -5.38 3.12
CA GLY A 56 3.80 -4.49 2.09
C GLY A 56 4.12 -3.09 2.64
N LEU A 57 3.19 -2.48 3.39
CA LEU A 57 3.38 -1.15 3.98
C LEU A 57 4.52 -1.12 5.00
N LEU A 58 4.62 -2.11 5.88
CA LEU A 58 5.71 -2.24 6.84
C LEU A 58 7.05 -2.49 6.14
N GLY A 59 7.05 -3.28 5.07
CA GLY A 59 8.21 -3.52 4.22
C GLY A 59 8.70 -2.24 3.55
N LEU A 60 7.79 -1.38 3.06
CA LEU A 60 8.14 -0.05 2.54
C LEU A 60 8.80 0.82 3.61
N GLY A 61 8.27 0.83 4.84
CA GLY A 61 8.89 1.54 5.95
C GLY A 61 10.36 1.12 6.15
N LYS A 62 10.65 -0.19 6.12
CA LYS A 62 12.01 -0.72 6.21
C LYS A 62 12.87 -0.32 5.02
N LEU A 63 12.35 -0.41 3.81
CA LEU A 63 13.03 -0.02 2.58
C LEU A 63 13.43 1.47 2.63
N TYR A 64 12.50 2.37 2.95
CA TYR A 64 12.80 3.79 3.04
C TYR A 64 13.77 4.11 4.18
N LYS A 65 13.74 3.37 5.29
CA LYS A 65 14.76 3.46 6.33
C LYS A 65 16.15 3.12 5.80
N CYS A 66 16.28 2.06 5.01
CA CYS A 66 17.55 1.69 4.38
C CYS A 66 18.01 2.75 3.36
N ILE A 67 17.06 3.37 2.61
CA ILE A 67 17.35 4.48 1.70
C ILE A 67 17.86 5.70 2.48
N GLU A 68 17.26 6.05 3.63
CA GLU A 68 17.76 7.12 4.50
C GLU A 68 19.22 6.88 4.90
N ASP A 69 19.55 5.64 5.27
CA ASP A 69 20.92 5.30 5.68
C ASP A 69 21.89 5.30 4.49
N LEU A 70 21.43 4.93 3.29
CA LEU A 70 22.20 5.06 2.05
C LEU A 70 22.48 6.54 1.70
N LEU A 71 21.49 7.41 1.84
CA LEU A 71 21.62 8.86 1.58
C LEU A 71 22.59 9.57 2.56
N LYS A 72 22.83 9.01 3.73
CA LYS A 72 23.81 9.55 4.71
C LYS A 72 25.26 9.21 4.37
N LEU A 73 25.50 8.29 3.44
CA LEU A 73 26.87 7.92 3.06
C LEU A 73 27.58 9.10 2.39
N PRO A 74 28.84 9.38 2.74
CA PRO A 74 29.62 10.48 2.14
C PRO A 74 29.72 10.37 0.61
N LEU A 75 29.87 9.14 0.08
CA LEU A 75 29.90 8.91 -1.37
C LEU A 75 28.58 9.27 -2.04
N THR A 76 27.44 8.92 -1.42
CA THR A 76 26.11 9.26 -1.93
C THR A 76 25.89 10.75 -1.91
N GLN A 77 26.27 11.43 -0.81
CA GLN A 77 26.15 12.87 -0.67
C GLN A 77 27.02 13.62 -1.69
N GLN A 78 28.26 13.16 -1.91
CA GLN A 78 29.14 13.74 -2.90
C GLN A 78 28.60 13.53 -4.33
N ALA A 79 28.16 12.32 -4.68
CA ALA A 79 27.61 12.01 -6.00
C ALA A 79 26.35 12.86 -6.29
N LEU A 80 25.38 12.91 -5.37
CA LEU A 80 24.18 13.73 -5.54
C LEU A 80 24.48 15.22 -5.56
N GLY A 81 25.42 15.71 -4.71
CA GLY A 81 25.82 17.10 -4.66
C GLY A 81 26.48 17.61 -5.96
N GLN A 82 27.19 16.75 -6.69
CA GLN A 82 27.76 17.07 -7.99
C GLN A 82 26.68 17.26 -9.08
N HIS A 83 25.54 16.61 -8.93
CA HIS A 83 24.43 16.62 -9.90
C HIS A 83 23.20 17.39 -9.40
N LYS A 84 23.35 18.23 -8.36
CA LYS A 84 22.24 18.93 -7.67
C LYS A 84 21.35 19.78 -8.60
N ASP A 85 21.94 20.34 -9.65
CA ASP A 85 21.24 21.22 -10.61
C ASP A 85 20.56 20.43 -11.76
N GLU A 86 20.71 19.12 -11.77
CA GLU A 86 20.11 18.27 -12.79
C GLU A 86 18.63 18.00 -12.51
N LYS A 87 17.85 17.97 -13.59
CA LYS A 87 16.38 17.80 -13.52
C LYS A 87 15.97 16.52 -12.81
N TRP A 88 16.70 15.41 -13.02
CA TRP A 88 16.37 14.13 -12.43
C TRP A 88 16.53 14.12 -10.89
N VAL A 89 17.45 14.90 -10.32
CA VAL A 89 17.61 15.02 -8.87
C VAL A 89 16.37 15.67 -8.26
N ASN A 90 15.83 16.71 -8.90
CA ASN A 90 14.61 17.38 -8.46
C ASN A 90 13.40 16.43 -8.55
N GLU A 91 13.33 15.57 -9.57
CA GLU A 91 12.26 14.57 -9.69
C GLU A 91 12.29 13.55 -8.56
N PHE A 92 13.50 13.07 -8.15
CA PHE A 92 13.62 12.22 -6.97
C PHE A 92 13.31 12.92 -5.67
N LEU A 93 13.56 14.22 -5.57
CA LEU A 93 13.17 15.04 -4.41
C LEU A 93 11.65 15.19 -4.31
N ASP A 94 10.94 15.29 -5.43
CA ASP A 94 9.50 15.48 -5.48
C ASP A 94 8.71 14.15 -5.33
N CYS A 95 9.34 13.03 -5.64
CA CYS A 95 8.71 11.73 -5.56
C CYS A 95 8.18 11.39 -4.14
N PRO A 96 8.96 11.52 -3.04
CA PRO A 96 8.45 11.35 -1.69
C PRO A 96 7.30 12.30 -1.34
N LEU A 97 7.30 13.53 -1.85
CA LEU A 97 6.23 14.50 -1.60
C LEU A 97 4.90 14.04 -2.19
N ARG A 98 4.92 13.52 -3.43
CA ARG A 98 3.72 12.98 -4.08
C ARG A 98 3.13 11.80 -3.31
N PHE A 99 3.99 10.92 -2.77
CA PHE A 99 3.54 9.82 -1.92
C PHE A 99 3.05 10.30 -0.55
N LEU A 100 3.64 11.34 0.03
CA LEU A 100 3.16 11.94 1.28
C LEU A 100 1.75 12.53 1.13
N ASP A 101 1.47 13.24 0.03
CA ASP A 101 0.13 13.77 -0.27
C ASP A 101 -0.90 12.64 -0.41
N LEU A 102 -0.53 11.58 -1.12
CA LEU A 102 -1.38 10.41 -1.31
C LEU A 102 -1.65 9.69 0.02
N LEU A 103 -0.61 9.56 0.84
CA LEU A 103 -0.67 8.91 2.15
C LEU A 103 -1.56 9.70 3.12
N GLY A 104 -1.48 11.03 3.13
CA GLY A 104 -2.35 11.88 3.95
C GLY A 104 -3.82 11.63 3.64
N LYS A 105 -4.23 11.70 2.37
CA LYS A 105 -5.61 11.44 1.93
C LYS A 105 -6.06 10.01 2.26
N THR A 106 -5.14 9.04 2.15
CA THR A 106 -5.42 7.64 2.47
C THR A 106 -5.65 7.46 3.97
N ARG A 107 -4.81 8.08 4.80
CA ARG A 107 -4.95 8.07 6.26
C ARG A 107 -6.30 8.63 6.71
N ASP A 108 -6.72 9.76 6.16
CA ASP A 108 -8.03 10.37 6.46
C ASP A 108 -9.17 9.39 6.13
N SER A 109 -9.11 8.73 4.97
CA SER A 109 -10.11 7.74 4.56
C SER A 109 -10.16 6.54 5.49
N ILE A 110 -9.00 6.05 5.96
CA ILE A 110 -8.87 4.93 6.89
C ILE A 110 -9.41 5.31 8.27
N MET A 111 -9.11 6.51 8.78
CA MET A 111 -9.63 7.00 10.06
C MET A 111 -11.16 7.12 10.05
N LEU A 112 -11.74 7.67 8.98
CA LEU A 112 -13.18 7.74 8.80
C LEU A 112 -13.82 6.35 8.74
N MET A 113 -13.19 5.40 8.05
CA MET A 113 -13.65 4.01 8.00
C MET A 113 -13.66 3.39 9.39
N LYS A 114 -12.59 3.54 10.15
CA LYS A 114 -12.46 3.03 11.52
C LYS A 114 -13.57 3.57 12.43
N SER A 115 -13.74 4.89 12.46
CA SER A 115 -14.79 5.52 13.24
C SER A 115 -16.18 5.00 12.89
N SER A 116 -16.49 4.89 11.60
CA SER A 116 -17.80 4.37 11.14
C SER A 116 -18.02 2.90 11.52
N VAL A 117 -16.97 2.08 11.51
CA VAL A 117 -17.05 0.67 11.94
C VAL A 117 -17.25 0.57 13.45
N GLU A 118 -16.55 1.38 14.25
CA GLU A 118 -16.70 1.44 15.71
C GLU A 118 -18.09 1.94 16.11
N ASP A 119 -18.66 2.92 15.42
CA ASP A 119 -20.02 3.40 15.61
C ASP A 119 -21.05 2.28 15.34
N LEU A 120 -20.89 1.56 14.24
CA LEU A 120 -21.71 0.38 13.93
C LEU A 120 -21.63 -0.68 15.00
N GLN A 121 -20.43 -1.03 15.46
CA GLN A 121 -20.25 -2.02 16.54
C GLN A 121 -20.93 -1.57 17.83
N SER A 122 -20.79 -0.30 18.19
CA SER A 122 -21.42 0.27 19.38
C SER A 122 -22.93 0.21 19.28
N SER A 123 -23.50 0.50 18.12
CA SER A 123 -24.94 0.43 17.85
C SER A 123 -25.48 -1.00 17.94
N LEU A 124 -24.79 -1.96 17.31
CA LEU A 124 -25.16 -3.37 17.31
C LEU A 124 -25.07 -4.02 18.71
N ARG A 125 -24.10 -3.63 19.54
CA ARG A 125 -23.95 -4.13 20.92
C ARG A 125 -25.05 -3.64 21.85
N ARG A 126 -25.59 -2.44 21.63
CA ARG A 126 -26.68 -1.88 22.45
C ARG A 126 -28.01 -2.60 22.28
N ARG A 127 -28.17 -3.49 21.32
CA ARG A 127 -29.30 -4.43 21.10
C ARG A 127 -30.70 -3.86 21.27
N LYS A 128 -30.93 -2.62 20.99
CA LYS A 128 -32.30 -2.09 20.96
C LYS A 128 -32.94 -2.39 19.60
N ILE A 129 -33.44 -3.63 19.46
CA ILE A 129 -34.22 -4.06 18.28
C ILE A 129 -35.44 -3.14 18.18
N GLY A 130 -35.60 -2.53 17.01
CA GLY A 130 -36.67 -1.56 16.76
C GLY A 130 -36.24 -0.09 16.87
N ASN A 131 -34.96 0.19 17.00
CA ASN A 131 -34.44 1.56 16.98
C ASN A 131 -34.01 1.94 15.55
N LEU A 132 -34.54 3.03 15.05
CA LEU A 132 -34.12 3.77 13.85
C LEU A 132 -32.61 4.06 13.80
N ASP A 133 -31.93 3.93 14.94
CA ASP A 133 -30.51 4.20 15.13
C ASP A 133 -29.57 3.24 14.35
N ILE A 134 -29.89 1.93 14.28
CA ILE A 134 -29.08 0.95 13.55
C ILE A 134 -29.14 1.19 12.03
N GLU A 135 -30.32 1.46 11.50
CA GLU A 135 -30.51 1.75 10.07
C GLU A 135 -29.78 3.03 9.67
N GLY A 136 -29.77 4.05 10.53
CA GLY A 136 -29.03 5.29 10.34
C GLY A 136 -27.51 5.05 10.26
N HIS A 137 -26.95 4.24 11.17
CA HIS A 137 -25.53 3.90 11.17
C HIS A 137 -25.14 3.06 9.95
N ILE A 138 -25.96 2.10 9.53
CA ILE A 138 -25.72 1.30 8.32
C ILE A 138 -25.77 2.20 7.07
N SER A 139 -26.76 3.11 6.98
CA SER A 139 -26.86 4.06 5.87
C SER A 139 -25.64 5.00 5.79
N SER A 140 -25.15 5.46 6.95
CA SER A 140 -23.94 6.28 7.05
C SER A 140 -22.69 5.51 6.59
N TYR A 141 -22.56 4.26 7.00
CA TYR A 141 -21.49 3.37 6.53
C TYR A 141 -21.52 3.20 5.00
N TRP A 142 -22.67 2.92 4.39
CA TRP A 142 -22.80 2.82 2.94
C TRP A 142 -22.44 4.11 2.21
N SER A 143 -22.82 5.26 2.79
CA SER A 143 -22.46 6.57 2.23
C SER A 143 -20.95 6.78 2.24
N LEU A 144 -20.30 6.49 3.37
CA LEU A 144 -18.85 6.56 3.52
C LEU A 144 -18.13 5.59 2.55
N ARG A 145 -18.59 4.34 2.43
CA ARG A 145 -18.03 3.36 1.48
C ARG A 145 -18.06 3.88 0.04
N ARG A 146 -19.18 4.53 -0.37
CA ARG A 146 -19.26 5.15 -1.71
C ARG A 146 -18.26 6.29 -1.90
N ASN A 147 -18.06 7.11 -0.87
CA ASN A 147 -17.11 8.21 -0.93
C ASN A 147 -15.66 7.72 -0.99
N ILE A 148 -15.28 6.77 -0.13
CA ILE A 148 -13.93 6.16 -0.16
C ILE A 148 -13.64 5.54 -1.53
N ARG A 149 -14.60 4.85 -2.13
CA ARG A 149 -14.44 4.31 -3.48
C ARG A 149 -14.15 5.39 -4.53
N LYS A 150 -14.85 6.52 -4.49
CA LYS A 150 -14.60 7.65 -5.40
C LYS A 150 -13.19 8.21 -5.21
N GLU A 151 -12.77 8.37 -3.96
CA GLU A 151 -11.41 8.85 -3.65
C GLU A 151 -10.34 7.84 -4.08
N CYS A 152 -10.52 6.54 -3.84
CA CYS A 152 -9.63 5.50 -4.33
C CYS A 152 -9.50 5.53 -5.86
N THR A 153 -10.59 5.76 -6.59
CA THR A 153 -10.54 5.89 -8.06
C THR A 153 -9.69 7.07 -8.50
N LYS A 154 -9.81 8.23 -7.85
CA LYS A 154 -8.97 9.41 -8.12
C LYS A 154 -7.50 9.12 -7.80
N ASN A 155 -7.25 8.49 -6.66
CA ASN A 155 -5.90 8.15 -6.22
C ASN A 155 -5.22 7.13 -7.15
N LEU A 156 -5.98 6.17 -7.71
CA LEU A 156 -5.48 5.25 -8.74
C LEU A 156 -5.09 5.96 -10.04
N LEU A 157 -5.85 6.98 -10.44
CA LEU A 157 -5.48 7.82 -11.60
C LEU A 157 -4.22 8.65 -11.31
N PHE A 158 -4.09 9.17 -10.09
CA PHE A 158 -2.90 9.90 -9.66
C PHE A 158 -1.65 9.00 -9.63
N LEU A 159 -1.76 7.75 -9.15
CA LEU A 159 -0.66 6.78 -9.21
C LEU A 159 -0.20 6.53 -10.64
N LYS A 160 -1.12 6.37 -11.59
CA LYS A 160 -0.75 6.22 -13.01
C LYS A 160 0.06 7.41 -13.53
N GLN A 161 -0.29 8.63 -13.11
CA GLN A 161 0.47 9.83 -13.49
C GLN A 161 1.89 9.83 -12.89
N ILE A 162 2.08 9.24 -11.69
CA ILE A 162 3.41 9.05 -11.09
C ILE A 162 4.20 8.02 -11.89
N ASP A 163 3.59 6.89 -12.24
CA ASP A 163 4.25 5.78 -12.94
C ASP A 163 4.58 6.11 -14.41
N ASP A 164 3.68 6.86 -15.08
CA ASP A 164 3.86 7.35 -16.46
C ASP A 164 4.77 8.58 -16.53
N GLY A 165 5.10 9.19 -15.39
CA GLY A 165 6.01 10.33 -15.31
C GLY A 165 7.39 9.97 -15.84
N PRO A 166 8.07 10.91 -16.52
CA PRO A 166 9.41 10.67 -17.02
C PRO A 166 10.37 10.56 -15.84
N PHE A 167 10.57 9.36 -15.30
CA PHE A 167 11.84 9.09 -14.64
C PHE A 167 12.90 9.15 -15.73
N PRO A 168 13.78 10.14 -15.73
CA PRO A 168 14.79 10.23 -16.74
C PRO A 168 15.59 8.93 -16.73
N PRO A 169 15.97 8.41 -17.90
CA PRO A 169 16.96 7.35 -17.95
C PRO A 169 18.19 7.84 -17.18
N PRO A 170 18.90 6.97 -16.46
CA PRO A 170 20.16 7.35 -15.86
C PRO A 170 20.99 8.06 -16.95
N PRO A 171 21.61 9.20 -16.66
CA PRO A 171 22.41 9.92 -17.63
C PRO A 171 23.41 8.95 -18.28
N LEU A 172 23.45 8.93 -19.59
CA LEU A 172 24.32 8.01 -20.37
C LEU A 172 25.81 8.21 -20.08
N ASP A 173 26.16 9.36 -19.49
CA ASP A 173 27.54 9.73 -19.11
C ASP A 173 27.99 9.16 -17.75
N LEU A 174 27.13 8.39 -17.05
CA LEU A 174 27.45 7.78 -15.75
C LEU A 174 28.19 6.43 -15.86
N ASP A 175 28.77 6.10 -17.01
CA ASP A 175 29.50 4.84 -17.22
C ASP A 175 30.66 4.63 -16.23
N ASP A 176 31.15 5.69 -15.59
CA ASP A 176 32.26 5.64 -14.61
C ASP A 176 31.80 5.59 -13.13
N ASP A 177 30.56 5.96 -12.78
CA ASP A 177 30.05 5.94 -11.39
C ASP A 177 29.01 4.84 -11.14
N ASN A 178 29.49 3.63 -10.91
CA ASN A 178 28.66 2.49 -10.54
C ASN A 178 27.79 2.73 -9.30
N HIS A 179 28.22 3.64 -8.39
CA HIS A 179 27.48 3.93 -7.16
C HIS A 179 26.23 4.79 -7.43
N LEU A 180 26.37 5.84 -8.24
CA LEU A 180 25.25 6.73 -8.60
C LEU A 180 24.21 6.00 -9.46
N CYS A 181 24.66 5.17 -10.40
CA CYS A 181 23.78 4.30 -11.19
C CYS A 181 22.97 3.35 -10.30
N ALA A 182 23.61 2.71 -9.33
CA ALA A 182 22.93 1.83 -8.37
C ALA A 182 21.92 2.59 -7.51
N LEU A 183 22.28 3.79 -7.04
CA LEU A 183 21.38 4.65 -6.27
C LEU A 183 20.13 5.05 -7.08
N VAL A 184 20.32 5.55 -8.30
CA VAL A 184 19.20 5.95 -9.20
C VAL A 184 18.27 4.77 -9.47
N ARG A 185 18.83 3.59 -9.73
CA ARG A 185 18.08 2.35 -9.91
C ARG A 185 17.25 2.02 -8.67
N VAL A 186 17.85 2.01 -7.49
CA VAL A 186 17.17 1.72 -6.21
C VAL A 186 16.03 2.71 -5.97
N LEU A 187 16.24 4.00 -6.14
CA LEU A 187 15.22 5.02 -5.94
C LEU A 187 14.02 4.84 -6.90
N ARG A 188 14.31 4.56 -8.16
CA ARG A 188 13.27 4.28 -9.17
C ARG A 188 12.47 3.04 -8.84
N GLU A 189 13.15 1.93 -8.54
CA GLU A 189 12.48 0.67 -8.19
C GLU A 189 11.67 0.80 -6.90
N SER A 190 12.16 1.56 -5.91
CA SER A 190 11.41 1.86 -4.68
C SER A 190 10.14 2.66 -4.96
N SER A 191 10.16 3.60 -5.88
CA SER A 191 8.96 4.33 -6.32
C SER A 191 7.94 3.39 -6.96
N LEU A 192 8.35 2.53 -7.89
CA LEU A 192 7.46 1.58 -8.56
C LEU A 192 6.80 0.60 -7.58
N ILE A 193 7.57 0.03 -6.64
CA ILE A 193 7.03 -0.89 -5.65
C ILE A 193 6.09 -0.16 -4.67
N THR A 194 6.37 1.11 -4.34
CA THR A 194 5.48 1.95 -3.53
C THR A 194 4.14 2.15 -4.25
N SER A 195 4.17 2.49 -5.52
CA SER A 195 2.95 2.60 -6.35
C SER A 195 2.15 1.31 -6.38
N SER A 196 2.80 0.15 -6.56
CA SER A 196 2.14 -1.17 -6.58
C SER A 196 1.43 -1.48 -5.26
N ILE A 197 2.08 -1.19 -4.11
CA ILE A 197 1.48 -1.42 -2.80
C ILE A 197 0.30 -0.48 -2.55
N PHE A 198 0.41 0.81 -2.91
CA PHE A 198 -0.74 1.73 -2.84
C PHE A 198 -1.86 1.33 -3.78
N GLN A 199 -1.56 0.85 -4.99
CA GLN A 199 -2.57 0.33 -5.90
C GLN A 199 -3.33 -0.85 -5.27
N SER A 200 -2.63 -1.80 -4.66
CA SER A 200 -3.23 -2.92 -3.94
C SER A 200 -4.13 -2.47 -2.78
N LEU A 201 -3.69 -1.46 -2.02
CA LEU A 201 -4.47 -0.85 -0.94
C LEU A 201 -5.74 -0.17 -1.48
N PHE A 202 -5.67 0.60 -2.57
CA PHE A 202 -6.85 1.25 -3.15
C PHE A 202 -7.82 0.25 -3.78
N VAL A 203 -7.33 -0.81 -4.40
CA VAL A 203 -8.15 -1.91 -4.88
C VAL A 203 -8.88 -2.58 -3.72
N PHE A 204 -8.20 -2.82 -2.60
CA PHE A 204 -8.82 -3.35 -1.38
C PHE A 204 -9.91 -2.43 -0.85
N LEU A 205 -9.64 -1.13 -0.66
CA LEU A 205 -10.58 -0.14 -0.12
C LEU A 205 -11.78 0.11 -1.05
N SER A 206 -11.59 0.00 -2.36
CA SER A 206 -12.63 0.19 -3.36
C SER A 206 -13.44 -1.06 -3.67
N SER A 207 -13.01 -2.23 -3.17
CA SER A 207 -13.70 -3.49 -3.43
C SER A 207 -15.15 -3.46 -2.95
N SER A 208 -16.06 -4.09 -3.68
CA SER A 208 -17.47 -4.17 -3.36
C SER A 208 -18.08 -5.43 -3.92
N ILE A 209 -18.85 -6.11 -3.09
CA ILE A 209 -19.67 -7.26 -3.47
C ILE A 209 -20.83 -6.82 -4.36
N LEU A 210 -21.34 -5.61 -4.17
CA LEU A 210 -22.45 -5.07 -4.93
C LEU A 210 -22.01 -4.60 -6.34
N LYS A 211 -21.34 -5.45 -7.10
CA LYS A 211 -21.04 -5.19 -8.53
C LYS A 211 -22.28 -5.25 -9.43
N SER A 212 -23.43 -5.69 -8.95
CA SER A 212 -24.70 -5.50 -9.63
C SER A 212 -25.60 -4.67 -8.74
N LYS A 213 -26.04 -3.49 -9.23
CA LYS A 213 -27.24 -2.87 -8.70
C LYS A 213 -28.27 -3.98 -8.59
N PRO A 214 -28.88 -4.25 -7.43
CA PRO A 214 -30.07 -5.08 -7.43
C PRO A 214 -31.10 -4.28 -8.22
N THR A 215 -31.22 -4.56 -9.50
CA THR A 215 -32.38 -4.16 -10.25
C THR A 215 -33.56 -4.71 -9.45
N LYS A 216 -34.62 -3.89 -9.28
CA LYS A 216 -35.86 -4.32 -8.60
C LYS A 216 -36.30 -5.72 -9.03
N TRP A 217 -35.91 -6.17 -10.22
CA TRP A 217 -36.10 -7.50 -10.77
C TRP A 217 -35.28 -8.61 -10.10
N ALA A 218 -34.07 -8.34 -9.63
CA ALA A 218 -33.28 -9.34 -8.89
C ALA A 218 -33.87 -9.61 -7.50
N PHE A 219 -34.55 -8.64 -6.90
CA PHE A 219 -35.34 -8.82 -5.68
C PHE A 219 -36.57 -9.71 -5.94
N VAL A 220 -37.27 -9.49 -7.04
CA VAL A 220 -38.47 -10.26 -7.40
C VAL A 220 -38.11 -11.72 -7.71
N SER A 221 -37.02 -11.99 -8.42
CA SER A 221 -36.61 -13.37 -8.72
C SER A 221 -36.12 -14.14 -7.49
N ARG A 222 -35.59 -13.48 -6.47
CA ARG A 222 -35.26 -14.08 -5.16
C ARG A 222 -36.48 -14.40 -4.31
N LEU A 223 -37.53 -13.61 -4.42
CA LEU A 223 -38.83 -13.85 -3.75
C LEU A 223 -39.58 -15.02 -4.34
N VAL A 224 -39.47 -15.29 -5.65
CA VAL A 224 -40.14 -16.37 -6.34
C VAL A 224 -39.49 -17.75 -6.07
N HIS A 225 -38.21 -17.79 -5.72
CA HIS A 225 -37.51 -19.02 -5.35
C HIS A 225 -37.40 -19.15 -3.82
N LYS A 226 -38.54 -19.28 -3.16
CA LYS A 226 -38.64 -19.77 -1.77
C LYS A 226 -37.91 -21.11 -1.68
N GLY A 227 -36.72 -21.15 -1.10
CA GLY A 227 -36.06 -22.40 -0.75
C GLY A 227 -34.59 -22.54 -1.17
N VAL A 228 -34.02 -21.61 -1.92
CA VAL A 228 -32.58 -21.62 -2.15
C VAL A 228 -31.93 -20.72 -1.14
N LEU A 229 -31.65 -21.24 0.07
CA LEU A 229 -30.52 -20.83 0.86
C LEU A 229 -29.36 -20.74 -0.14
N ILE A 230 -28.81 -19.51 -0.34
CA ILE A 230 -27.53 -19.38 -1.01
C ILE A 230 -26.54 -20.07 -0.08
N SER A 231 -26.42 -21.38 -0.25
CA SER A 231 -25.27 -22.14 0.16
C SER A 231 -24.15 -21.53 -0.68
N CYS A 232 -23.48 -20.53 -0.11
CA CYS A 232 -22.21 -20.09 -0.63
C CYS A 232 -21.36 -21.36 -0.65
N ASN A 233 -21.09 -21.88 -1.85
CA ASN A 233 -20.17 -22.98 -2.04
C ASN A 233 -18.93 -22.64 -1.23
N ASN A 234 -18.64 -23.45 -0.21
CA ASN A 234 -17.52 -23.24 0.71
C ASN A 234 -16.16 -23.08 0.03
N ASN A 235 -16.05 -23.39 -1.26
CA ASN A 235 -14.85 -23.27 -2.06
C ASN A 235 -14.59 -21.86 -2.65
N GLN A 236 -15.54 -20.88 -2.53
CA GLN A 236 -15.33 -19.49 -2.95
C GLN A 236 -15.13 -18.53 -1.76
N GLN A 237 -15.25 -19.02 -0.52
CA GLN A 237 -15.19 -18.19 0.69
C GLN A 237 -13.76 -17.78 1.08
N GLU A 238 -12.73 -18.45 0.55
CA GLU A 238 -11.32 -18.16 0.88
C GLU A 238 -10.81 -16.86 0.26
N ASN A 239 -11.46 -16.31 -0.76
CA ASN A 239 -10.99 -15.13 -1.50
C ASN A 239 -11.74 -13.82 -1.18
N VAL A 240 -12.70 -13.84 -0.25
CA VAL A 240 -13.48 -12.64 0.12
C VAL A 240 -12.68 -11.81 1.11
N ASN A 241 -12.41 -10.53 0.78
CA ASN A 241 -11.65 -9.65 1.67
C ASN A 241 -12.49 -9.22 2.91
N ALA A 242 -11.82 -8.68 3.93
CA ALA A 242 -12.47 -8.29 5.19
C ALA A 242 -13.57 -7.24 5.00
N LEU A 243 -13.37 -6.25 4.10
CA LEU A 243 -14.40 -5.25 3.76
C LEU A 243 -15.61 -5.88 3.09
N GLU A 244 -15.38 -6.78 2.15
CA GLU A 244 -16.46 -7.51 1.46
C GLU A 244 -17.26 -8.38 2.43
N LYS A 245 -16.60 -9.00 3.41
CA LYS A 245 -17.28 -9.78 4.46
C LYS A 245 -18.20 -8.89 5.30
N VAL A 246 -17.75 -7.69 5.68
CA VAL A 246 -18.57 -6.71 6.40
C VAL A 246 -19.74 -6.24 5.52
N ASP A 247 -19.48 -5.86 4.28
CA ASP A 247 -20.51 -5.41 3.34
C ASP A 247 -21.61 -6.49 3.18
N LEU A 248 -21.23 -7.76 3.04
CA LEU A 248 -22.17 -8.89 2.95
C LEU A 248 -22.94 -9.11 4.24
N SER A 249 -22.28 -9.07 5.38
CA SER A 249 -22.90 -9.25 6.69
C SER A 249 -23.94 -8.16 6.99
N LEU A 250 -23.63 -6.90 6.63
CA LEU A 250 -24.57 -5.77 6.78
C LEU A 250 -25.77 -5.91 5.83
N CYS A 251 -25.57 -6.28 4.56
CA CYS A 251 -26.68 -6.54 3.64
C CYS A 251 -27.60 -7.63 4.17
N ASN A 252 -27.05 -8.72 4.69
CA ASN A 252 -27.85 -9.81 5.25
C ASN A 252 -28.60 -9.37 6.50
N LEU A 253 -28.00 -8.52 7.34
CA LEU A 253 -28.67 -7.95 8.53
C LEU A 253 -29.84 -7.04 8.12
N GLU A 254 -29.63 -6.13 7.15
CA GLU A 254 -30.70 -5.26 6.62
C GLU A 254 -31.89 -6.08 6.10
N LEU A 255 -31.64 -7.13 5.32
CA LEU A 255 -32.69 -8.02 4.81
C LEU A 255 -33.45 -8.70 5.95
N THR A 256 -32.74 -9.19 6.97
CA THR A 256 -33.34 -9.85 8.14
C THR A 256 -34.26 -8.90 8.94
N ILE A 257 -33.84 -7.62 9.07
CA ILE A 257 -34.66 -6.59 9.73
C ILE A 257 -35.91 -6.26 8.89
N MET A 258 -35.76 -6.10 7.58
CA MET A 258 -36.87 -5.81 6.67
C MET A 258 -37.93 -6.91 6.61
N GLU A 259 -37.52 -8.18 6.68
CA GLU A 259 -38.41 -9.35 6.64
C GLU A 259 -39.10 -9.62 7.99
N ASN A 260 -38.86 -8.82 9.03
CA ASN A 260 -39.39 -9.00 10.39
C ASN A 260 -39.20 -10.43 10.93
N LEU A 261 -38.04 -11.02 10.67
CA LEU A 261 -37.71 -12.36 11.15
C LEU A 261 -37.68 -12.43 12.68
N ASN A 262 -37.70 -13.63 13.23
CA ASN A 262 -37.77 -13.84 14.67
C ASN A 262 -36.51 -13.26 15.36
N LYS A 263 -36.66 -12.92 16.67
CA LYS A 263 -35.60 -12.27 17.45
C LYS A 263 -34.29 -13.06 17.55
N GLU A 264 -34.37 -14.38 17.43
CA GLU A 264 -33.24 -15.29 17.51
C GLU A 264 -32.37 -15.17 16.26
N GLU A 265 -32.97 -15.25 15.07
CA GLU A 265 -32.27 -15.09 13.78
C GLU A 265 -31.62 -13.70 13.64
N VAL A 266 -32.32 -12.64 14.06
CA VAL A 266 -31.76 -11.27 14.12
C VAL A 266 -30.55 -11.25 15.06
N GLY A 267 -30.62 -11.92 16.23
CA GLY A 267 -29.53 -11.99 17.18
C GLY A 267 -28.28 -12.69 16.60
N GLU A 268 -28.44 -13.80 15.90
CA GLU A 268 -27.35 -14.49 15.22
C GLU A 268 -26.68 -13.64 14.13
N ARG A 269 -27.49 -12.93 13.31
CA ARG A 269 -26.97 -12.03 12.28
C ARG A 269 -26.17 -10.87 12.87
N ILE A 270 -26.67 -10.26 13.95
CA ILE A 270 -25.94 -9.21 14.68
C ILE A 270 -24.59 -9.76 15.18
N GLN A 271 -24.57 -10.95 15.78
CA GLN A 271 -23.33 -11.55 16.27
C GLN A 271 -22.34 -11.84 15.14
N SER A 272 -22.82 -12.38 14.00
CA SER A 272 -22.01 -12.62 12.82
C SER A 272 -21.43 -11.32 12.25
N THR A 273 -22.25 -10.27 12.15
CA THR A 273 -21.83 -8.94 11.70
C THR A 273 -20.76 -8.34 12.62
N ASN A 274 -20.95 -8.42 13.95
CA ASN A 274 -19.96 -7.94 14.90
C ASN A 274 -18.60 -8.62 14.76
N ARG A 275 -18.56 -9.94 14.54
CA ARG A 275 -17.30 -10.66 14.28
C ARG A 275 -16.60 -10.16 13.01
N SER A 276 -17.36 -9.91 11.95
CA SER A 276 -16.82 -9.35 10.69
C SER A 276 -16.26 -7.94 10.88
N LEU A 277 -16.94 -7.10 11.66
CA LEU A 277 -16.50 -5.76 12.01
C LEU A 277 -15.23 -5.78 12.89
N GLU A 278 -15.15 -6.69 13.87
CA GLU A 278 -13.95 -6.87 14.71
C GLU A 278 -12.72 -7.26 13.88
N ALA A 279 -12.88 -8.20 12.97
CA ALA A 279 -11.80 -8.58 12.04
C ALA A 279 -11.37 -7.42 11.14
N LEU A 280 -12.31 -6.59 10.68
CA LEU A 280 -12.00 -5.41 9.89
C LEU A 280 -11.25 -4.34 10.70
N VAL A 281 -11.63 -4.08 11.96
CA VAL A 281 -10.92 -3.13 12.84
C VAL A 281 -9.47 -3.53 13.01
N LEU A 282 -9.17 -4.81 13.25
CA LEU A 282 -7.79 -5.31 13.36
C LEU A 282 -7.01 -5.08 12.06
N GLY A 283 -7.63 -5.34 10.91
CA GLY A 283 -7.01 -5.07 9.62
C GLY A 283 -6.73 -3.58 9.39
N ILE A 284 -7.67 -2.71 9.75
CA ILE A 284 -7.53 -1.26 9.67
C ILE A 284 -6.36 -0.78 10.55
N GLN A 285 -6.24 -1.28 11.78
CA GLN A 285 -5.13 -0.94 12.68
C GLN A 285 -3.78 -1.28 12.07
N GLY A 286 -3.63 -2.47 11.49
CA GLY A 286 -2.38 -2.85 10.83
C GLY A 286 -2.05 -1.95 9.62
N ILE A 287 -3.05 -1.50 8.87
CA ILE A 287 -2.87 -0.54 7.78
C ILE A 287 -2.45 0.82 8.34
N GLU A 288 -3.09 1.33 9.40
CA GLU A 288 -2.73 2.60 10.06
C GLU A 288 -1.26 2.59 10.52
N GLU A 289 -0.82 1.53 11.21
CA GLU A 289 0.56 1.37 11.66
C GLU A 289 1.56 1.37 10.48
N GLY A 290 1.23 0.66 9.41
CA GLY A 290 2.06 0.63 8.21
C GLY A 290 2.16 1.98 7.51
N LEU A 291 1.04 2.72 7.38
CA LEU A 291 1.00 4.06 6.80
C LEU A 291 1.78 5.07 7.66
N GLU A 292 1.69 5.00 8.99
CA GLU A 292 2.42 5.88 9.90
C GLU A 292 3.93 5.63 9.83
N CYS A 293 4.35 4.37 9.81
CA CYS A 293 5.75 4.00 9.62
C CYS A 293 6.29 4.55 8.30
N LEU A 294 5.57 4.35 7.20
CA LEU A 294 5.96 4.84 5.89
C LEU A 294 6.01 6.38 5.83
N PHE A 295 5.02 7.07 6.43
CA PHE A 295 4.98 8.53 6.50
C PHE A 295 6.25 9.12 7.12
N LYS A 296 6.67 8.60 8.27
CA LYS A 296 7.88 9.02 8.97
C LYS A 296 9.11 8.89 8.06
N HIS A 297 9.26 7.75 7.41
CA HIS A 297 10.44 7.48 6.59
C HIS A 297 10.46 8.25 5.27
N LEU A 298 9.30 8.51 4.65
CA LEU A 298 9.22 9.38 3.47
C LEU A 298 9.62 10.82 3.79
N ILE A 299 9.19 11.37 4.95
CA ILE A 299 9.62 12.70 5.41
C ILE A 299 11.13 12.72 5.60
N ASN A 300 11.69 11.74 6.31
CA ASN A 300 13.12 11.68 6.59
C ASN A 300 13.94 11.55 5.29
N THR A 301 13.48 10.72 4.35
CA THR A 301 14.10 10.58 3.03
C THR A 301 14.13 11.92 2.31
N ARG A 302 13.02 12.65 2.28
CA ARG A 302 12.96 13.99 1.66
C ARG A 302 13.88 14.99 2.34
N VAL A 303 13.90 15.02 3.68
CA VAL A 303 14.80 15.88 4.44
C VAL A 303 16.26 15.56 4.14
N SER A 304 16.62 14.28 4.05
CA SER A 304 17.97 13.85 3.68
C SER A 304 18.36 14.33 2.27
N PHE A 305 17.47 14.23 1.29
CA PHE A 305 17.69 14.81 -0.03
C PHE A 305 17.89 16.33 0.01
N LEU A 306 17.00 17.05 0.70
CA LEU A 306 17.10 18.51 0.82
C LEU A 306 18.44 18.93 1.43
N ASN A 307 18.91 18.24 2.47
CA ASN A 307 20.19 18.54 3.10
C ASN A 307 21.39 18.30 2.18
N ILE A 308 21.29 17.38 1.22
CA ILE A 308 22.36 17.09 0.27
C ILE A 308 22.44 18.17 -0.83
N ILE A 309 21.28 18.63 -1.33
CA ILE A 309 21.23 19.58 -2.45
C ILE A 309 21.23 21.05 -2.03
N SER A 310 20.91 21.32 -0.75
CA SER A 310 21.01 22.68 -0.20
C SER A 310 22.47 23.06 0.01
N PRO A 311 22.88 24.27 -0.36
CA PRO A 311 24.25 24.75 -0.21
C PRO A 311 24.67 24.90 1.27
#